data_b3e23903f8da09392d008e6164a48c03
#
_entry.id   b3e23903f8da09392d008e6164a48c03
#
_cell.length_a   1.000
_cell.length_b   1.000
_cell.length_c   1.000
_cell.angle_alpha   90.00
_cell.angle_beta   90.00
_cell.angle_gamma   90.00
#
_symmetry.space_group_name_H-M   'P 1'
#
loop_
_entity.id
_entity.type
_entity.pdbx_description
1 polymer ?
#
loop_
_entity_poly.entity_id
_entity_poly.type
_entity_poly.pdbx_seq_one_letter_code
_entity_poly.pdbx_strand_id
1 'polypeptide(L)'
;PFTASDLPIDDEDRIYHIQVKPGQIAPDILLVGDPGRAEFIGASFLRDLEFEHEHRGFVTVTGTSVLTGEQATIISPVKTTVSTSGIGTSSLEIVVQEIVALNEIDFHTRTRKSDYPRLHILRVGTSGGLQASTVLGTPIITSYVIGMDNTGLYYEVPYPDEVCKRLEGEIEQVVRSSMRQDSRFYGKIQPYVSRAEPTLVEALLGASESLGVPVKVGLTVSASGFFAPQGRDIARVKPSVLELDRILSDFDPRLGGQRVENMEMEASFLIHYLGGLGYWAGAICPAIANRREDTFDHQYQQAVKNAIEVALLALATVRSRYPDVRIS
;
A
#
# COMPACT_ATOMS: atom_id res chain seq x y z
N PRO A 1 -16.51 -0.97 25.77
CA PRO A 1 -16.42 -2.17 24.92
C PRO A 1 -17.07 -1.92 23.56
N PHE A 2 -16.46 -2.42 22.49
CA PHE A 2 -17.04 -2.39 21.15
C PHE A 2 -18.26 -3.32 21.07
N THR A 3 -19.29 -2.92 20.31
CA THR A 3 -20.48 -3.74 20.10
C THR A 3 -20.17 -4.92 19.15
N ALA A 4 -21.07 -5.90 19.08
CA ALA A 4 -20.90 -7.02 18.17
C ALA A 4 -20.97 -6.59 16.69
N SER A 5 -21.69 -5.51 16.38
CA SER A 5 -21.75 -4.95 15.03
C SER A 5 -20.53 -4.12 14.65
N ASP A 6 -19.88 -3.46 15.64
CA ASP A 6 -18.68 -2.66 15.39
C ASP A 6 -17.43 -3.53 15.24
N LEU A 7 -17.37 -4.64 15.97
CA LEU A 7 -16.28 -5.60 15.96
C LEU A 7 -16.86 -7.01 15.85
N PRO A 8 -17.18 -7.47 14.64
CA PRO A 8 -17.72 -8.82 14.42
C PRO A 8 -16.63 -9.86 14.59
N ILE A 9 -16.82 -10.72 15.60
CA ILE A 9 -15.93 -11.82 15.97
C ILE A 9 -16.78 -13.07 16.08
N ASP A 10 -16.34 -14.21 15.59
CA ASP A 10 -17.02 -15.48 15.70
C ASP A 10 -16.79 -16.17 17.06
N ASP A 11 -17.45 -17.31 17.27
CA ASP A 11 -17.37 -18.08 18.53
C ASP A 11 -15.97 -18.68 18.78
N GLU A 12 -15.08 -18.61 17.80
CA GLU A 12 -13.68 -19.05 17.90
C GLU A 12 -12.70 -17.88 18.05
N ASP A 13 -13.16 -16.69 18.35
CA ASP A 13 -12.34 -15.45 18.44
C ASP A 13 -11.66 -15.06 17.12
N ARG A 14 -12.23 -15.42 15.96
CA ARG A 14 -11.73 -14.98 14.65
C ARG A 14 -12.49 -13.74 14.19
N ILE A 15 -11.73 -12.77 13.68
CA ILE A 15 -12.34 -11.59 13.06
C ILE A 15 -13.02 -11.95 11.73
N TYR A 16 -14.03 -11.20 11.34
CA TYR A 16 -15.06 -11.65 10.39
C TYR A 16 -14.58 -11.93 8.97
N HIS A 17 -13.80 -10.99 8.34
CA HIS A 17 -13.48 -11.15 6.92
C HIS A 17 -12.24 -12.00 6.69
N ILE A 18 -11.13 -11.73 7.40
CA ILE A 18 -9.89 -12.47 7.20
C ILE A 18 -9.79 -13.74 8.03
N GLN A 19 -10.71 -13.96 8.98
CA GLN A 19 -10.81 -15.15 9.83
C GLN A 19 -9.51 -15.50 10.57
N VAL A 20 -8.87 -14.47 11.12
CA VAL A 20 -7.63 -14.54 11.89
C VAL A 20 -7.90 -14.22 13.36
N LYS A 21 -7.13 -14.81 14.27
CA LYS A 21 -7.17 -14.55 15.72
C LYS A 21 -6.04 -13.62 16.17
N PRO A 22 -6.21 -12.92 17.32
CA PRO A 22 -5.09 -12.22 17.95
C PRO A 22 -3.90 -13.14 18.17
N GLY A 23 -2.70 -12.66 17.87
CA GLY A 23 -1.45 -13.42 17.98
C GLY A 23 -1.07 -14.27 16.76
N GLN A 24 -1.95 -14.43 15.78
CA GLN A 24 -1.66 -15.13 14.53
C GLN A 24 -0.99 -14.25 13.48
N ILE A 25 -0.97 -12.94 13.66
CA ILE A 25 -0.22 -12.00 12.80
C ILE A 25 1.06 -11.51 13.46
N ALA A 26 2.07 -11.25 12.66
CA ALA A 26 3.30 -10.58 13.06
C ALA A 26 3.14 -9.05 12.96
N PRO A 27 3.96 -8.26 13.67
CA PRO A 27 3.94 -6.80 13.50
C PRO A 27 4.60 -6.30 12.20
N ASP A 28 5.36 -7.14 11.50
CA ASP A 28 5.90 -6.87 10.17
C ASP A 28 5.02 -7.54 9.12
N ILE A 29 4.39 -6.73 8.27
CA ILE A 29 3.33 -7.20 7.38
C ILE A 29 3.62 -6.78 5.94
N LEU A 30 3.50 -7.74 5.03
CA LEU A 30 3.50 -7.50 3.60
C LEU A 30 2.08 -7.66 3.06
N LEU A 31 1.52 -6.58 2.53
CA LEU A 31 0.21 -6.59 1.89
C LEU A 31 0.34 -6.73 0.37
N VAL A 32 -0.44 -7.62 -0.21
CA VAL A 32 -0.52 -7.86 -1.65
C VAL A 32 -1.97 -7.84 -2.11
N GLY A 33 -2.21 -7.51 -3.39
CA GLY A 33 -3.58 -7.44 -3.92
C GLY A 33 -4.17 -8.77 -4.34
N ASP A 34 -3.33 -9.79 -4.54
CA ASP A 34 -3.66 -11.04 -5.22
C ASP A 34 -3.39 -12.25 -4.31
N PRO A 35 -4.37 -13.19 -4.13
CA PRO A 35 -4.19 -14.40 -3.33
C PRO A 35 -3.01 -15.27 -3.79
N GLY A 36 -2.88 -15.49 -5.10
CA GLY A 36 -1.78 -16.29 -5.65
C GLY A 36 -0.41 -15.68 -5.35
N ARG A 37 -0.32 -14.36 -5.22
CA ARG A 37 0.92 -13.70 -4.79
C ARG A 37 1.21 -13.95 -3.31
N ALA A 38 0.20 -13.93 -2.45
CA ALA A 38 0.38 -14.26 -1.04
C ALA A 38 0.84 -15.71 -0.85
N GLU A 39 0.22 -16.65 -1.55
CA GLU A 39 0.61 -18.07 -1.59
C GLU A 39 2.05 -18.24 -2.11
N PHE A 40 2.39 -17.58 -3.22
CA PHE A 40 3.75 -17.59 -3.77
C PHE A 40 4.78 -17.08 -2.76
N ILE A 41 4.50 -15.99 -2.05
CA ILE A 41 5.41 -15.44 -1.05
C ILE A 41 5.52 -16.42 0.13
N GLY A 42 4.40 -16.94 0.62
CA GLY A 42 4.37 -17.95 1.69
C GLY A 42 5.25 -19.15 1.36
N ALA A 43 5.09 -19.71 0.18
CA ALA A 43 5.83 -20.90 -0.26
C ALA A 43 7.32 -20.62 -0.56
N SER A 44 7.65 -19.44 -1.10
CA SER A 44 9.00 -19.13 -1.60
C SER A 44 9.89 -18.40 -0.60
N PHE A 45 9.30 -17.57 0.27
CA PHE A 45 10.04 -16.64 1.14
C PHE A 45 9.74 -16.79 2.63
N LEU A 46 8.80 -17.66 3.03
CA LEU A 46 8.57 -17.95 4.44
C LEU A 46 8.98 -19.38 4.78
N ARG A 47 9.47 -19.56 6.01
CA ARG A 47 9.77 -20.85 6.65
C ARG A 47 9.08 -20.90 8.00
N ASP A 48 9.03 -22.10 8.60
CA ASP A 48 8.45 -22.30 9.92
C ASP A 48 7.07 -21.63 10.02
N LEU A 49 6.17 -21.99 9.08
CA LEU A 49 4.83 -21.41 8.99
C LEU A 49 4.08 -21.68 10.30
N GLU A 50 3.62 -20.62 10.95
CA GLU A 50 2.87 -20.68 12.20
C GLU A 50 1.36 -20.60 11.93
N PHE A 51 0.97 -19.95 10.81
CA PHE A 51 -0.41 -19.76 10.44
C PHE A 51 -0.54 -19.64 8.93
N GLU A 52 -1.56 -20.30 8.37
CA GLU A 52 -1.97 -20.16 6.98
C GLU A 52 -3.48 -20.37 6.90
N HIS A 53 -4.17 -19.42 6.29
CA HIS A 53 -5.62 -19.48 6.14
C HIS A 53 -6.08 -18.69 4.92
N GLU A 54 -7.13 -19.20 4.28
CA GLU A 54 -7.87 -18.50 3.21
C GLU A 54 -9.35 -18.41 3.58
N HIS A 55 -9.92 -17.23 3.46
CA HIS A 55 -11.33 -17.02 3.60
C HIS A 55 -11.80 -15.88 2.69
N ARG A 56 -12.83 -16.13 1.88
CA ARG A 56 -13.42 -15.15 0.94
C ARG A 56 -12.41 -14.55 -0.06
N GLY A 57 -11.38 -15.30 -0.41
CA GLY A 57 -10.28 -14.82 -1.26
C GLY A 57 -9.22 -14.02 -0.52
N PHE A 58 -9.35 -13.82 0.79
CA PHE A 58 -8.28 -13.25 1.61
C PHE A 58 -7.38 -14.38 2.12
N VAL A 59 -6.15 -14.39 1.67
CA VAL A 59 -5.11 -15.32 2.14
C VAL A 59 -4.24 -14.61 3.16
N THR A 60 -4.00 -15.24 4.30
CA THR A 60 -3.08 -14.77 5.34
C THR A 60 -2.11 -15.88 5.70
N VAL A 61 -0.82 -15.61 5.59
CA VAL A 61 0.27 -16.55 5.92
C VAL A 61 1.23 -15.87 6.87
N THR A 62 1.58 -16.51 7.98
CA THR A 62 2.57 -16.03 8.95
C THR A 62 3.67 -17.07 9.14
N GLY A 63 4.91 -16.63 9.03
CA GLY A 63 6.09 -17.44 9.19
C GLY A 63 7.34 -16.59 9.34
N THR A 64 8.50 -17.22 9.28
CA THR A 64 9.79 -16.55 9.33
C THR A 64 10.25 -16.23 7.93
N SER A 65 10.44 -14.94 7.62
CA SER A 65 10.92 -14.51 6.31
C SER A 65 12.39 -14.89 6.10
N VAL A 66 12.68 -15.43 4.93
CA VAL A 66 14.03 -15.75 4.49
C VAL A 66 14.25 -15.24 3.07
N LEU A 67 15.40 -14.63 2.83
CA LEU A 67 15.85 -14.36 1.48
C LEU A 67 16.59 -15.57 0.94
N THR A 68 16.43 -15.87 -0.34
CA THR A 68 17.04 -17.03 -0.98
C THR A 68 18.31 -16.63 -1.76
N GLY A 69 19.25 -17.57 -1.94
CA GLY A 69 20.48 -17.37 -2.70
C GLY A 69 21.61 -16.72 -1.89
N GLU A 70 22.53 -16.04 -2.57
CA GLU A 70 23.70 -15.40 -1.95
C GLU A 70 23.32 -14.33 -0.91
N GLN A 71 22.10 -13.86 -0.96
CA GLN A 71 21.58 -12.80 -0.11
C GLN A 71 21.05 -13.32 1.25
N ALA A 72 20.87 -14.64 1.40
CA ALA A 72 20.42 -15.26 2.65
C ALA A 72 21.36 -15.02 3.85
N THR A 73 22.56 -14.53 3.59
CA THR A 73 23.56 -14.22 4.62
C THR A 73 23.49 -12.79 5.16
N ILE A 74 22.66 -11.93 4.57
CA ILE A 74 22.70 -10.50 4.84
C ILE A 74 21.83 -10.12 6.05
N ILE A 75 20.79 -10.90 6.41
CA ILE A 75 19.82 -10.49 7.43
C ILE A 75 19.34 -11.65 8.31
N SER A 76 19.14 -11.34 9.60
CA SER A 76 18.46 -12.23 10.53
C SER A 76 17.01 -12.46 10.09
N PRO A 77 16.54 -13.71 10.15
CA PRO A 77 15.14 -14.04 9.87
C PRO A 77 14.19 -13.25 10.77
N VAL A 78 13.09 -12.76 10.19
CA VAL A 78 12.09 -11.95 10.89
C VAL A 78 10.72 -12.60 10.73
N LYS A 79 9.96 -12.68 11.81
CA LYS A 79 8.57 -13.13 11.77
C LYS A 79 7.75 -12.13 10.96
N THR A 80 7.16 -12.60 9.87
CA THR A 80 6.46 -11.78 8.89
C THR A 80 5.09 -12.38 8.56
N THR A 81 4.07 -11.54 8.47
CA THR A 81 2.77 -11.91 7.93
C THR A 81 2.64 -11.40 6.51
N VAL A 82 2.17 -12.25 5.62
CA VAL A 82 1.73 -11.87 4.27
C VAL A 82 0.22 -11.98 4.23
N SER A 83 -0.48 -10.92 3.82
CA SER A 83 -1.94 -10.92 3.72
C SER A 83 -2.39 -10.25 2.43
N THR A 84 -3.50 -10.71 1.89
CA THR A 84 -4.13 -10.09 0.72
C THR A 84 -5.05 -8.96 1.11
N SER A 85 -5.03 -7.89 0.33
CA SER A 85 -5.89 -6.73 0.51
C SER A 85 -7.08 -6.69 -0.47
N GLY A 86 -7.10 -7.57 -1.47
CA GLY A 86 -8.01 -7.43 -2.61
C GLY A 86 -7.64 -6.22 -3.48
N ILE A 87 -8.59 -5.74 -4.28
CA ILE A 87 -8.42 -4.63 -5.21
C ILE A 87 -9.21 -3.41 -4.74
N GLY A 88 -8.54 -2.26 -4.68
CA GLY A 88 -9.12 -0.98 -4.34
C GLY A 88 -9.17 -0.69 -2.85
N THR A 89 -9.29 0.61 -2.52
CA THR A 89 -9.25 1.08 -1.13
C THR A 89 -10.39 0.57 -0.26
N SER A 90 -11.56 0.27 -0.84
CA SER A 90 -12.69 -0.27 -0.08
C SER A 90 -12.43 -1.69 0.43
N SER A 91 -11.78 -2.54 -0.37
CA SER A 91 -11.36 -3.88 0.08
C SER A 91 -10.20 -3.80 1.06
N LEU A 92 -9.23 -2.95 0.77
CA LEU A 92 -8.08 -2.72 1.64
C LEU A 92 -8.51 -2.20 3.02
N GLU A 93 -9.49 -1.31 3.08
CA GLU A 93 -10.01 -0.74 4.33
C GLU A 93 -10.47 -1.84 5.28
N ILE A 94 -11.24 -2.81 4.80
CA ILE A 94 -11.70 -3.96 5.58
C ILE A 94 -10.50 -4.71 6.20
N VAL A 95 -9.54 -5.08 5.37
CA VAL A 95 -8.38 -5.88 5.81
C VAL A 95 -7.50 -5.11 6.80
N VAL A 96 -7.24 -3.83 6.53
CA VAL A 96 -6.41 -3.00 7.41
C VAL A 96 -7.10 -2.75 8.76
N GLN A 97 -8.41 -2.50 8.77
CA GLN A 97 -9.17 -2.36 10.01
C GLN A 97 -9.15 -3.63 10.84
N GLU A 98 -9.28 -4.79 10.22
CA GLU A 98 -9.22 -6.08 10.91
C GLU A 98 -7.80 -6.38 11.44
N ILE A 99 -6.75 -6.07 10.69
CA ILE A 99 -5.36 -6.17 11.15
C ILE A 99 -5.12 -5.25 12.37
N VAL A 100 -5.59 -4.02 12.31
CA VAL A 100 -5.51 -3.05 13.42
C VAL A 100 -6.27 -3.57 14.63
N ALA A 101 -7.48 -4.10 14.43
CA ALA A 101 -8.26 -4.68 15.53
C ALA A 101 -7.56 -5.86 16.20
N LEU A 102 -6.96 -6.78 15.43
CA LEU A 102 -6.17 -7.91 15.95
C LEU A 102 -4.98 -7.43 16.82
N ASN A 103 -4.38 -6.31 16.44
CA ASN A 103 -3.24 -5.74 17.16
C ASN A 103 -3.66 -4.98 18.42
N GLU A 104 -4.69 -4.12 18.32
CA GLU A 104 -5.03 -3.12 19.33
C GLU A 104 -6.12 -3.56 20.31
N ILE A 105 -6.97 -4.53 19.97
CA ILE A 105 -8.17 -4.84 20.75
C ILE A 105 -7.98 -6.17 21.48
N ASP A 106 -8.37 -6.19 22.74
CA ASP A 106 -8.59 -7.41 23.48
C ASP A 106 -10.00 -7.94 23.13
N PHE A 107 -10.05 -9.08 22.45
CA PHE A 107 -11.30 -9.63 21.94
C PHE A 107 -12.20 -10.19 23.07
N HIS A 108 -11.63 -10.60 24.19
CA HIS A 108 -12.39 -11.09 25.32
C HIS A 108 -13.15 -9.95 26.02
N THR A 109 -12.46 -8.84 26.29
CA THR A 109 -13.08 -7.66 26.93
C THR A 109 -13.72 -6.72 25.93
N ARG A 110 -13.46 -6.86 24.65
CA ARG A 110 -13.85 -6.00 23.53
C ARG A 110 -13.45 -4.54 23.76
N THR A 111 -12.29 -4.33 24.37
CA THR A 111 -11.74 -2.99 24.64
C THR A 111 -10.36 -2.83 24.05
N ARG A 112 -9.98 -1.58 23.78
CA ARG A 112 -8.63 -1.26 23.30
C ARG A 112 -7.61 -1.53 24.40
N LYS A 113 -6.50 -2.18 24.04
CA LYS A 113 -5.35 -2.40 24.93
C LYS A 113 -4.68 -1.05 25.25
N SER A 114 -3.99 -0.98 26.39
CA SER A 114 -3.26 0.25 26.79
C SER A 114 -1.98 0.46 25.96
N ASP A 115 -1.39 -0.62 25.45
CA ASP A 115 -0.21 -0.58 24.60
C ASP A 115 -0.18 -1.81 23.66
N TYR A 116 0.41 -1.63 22.50
CA TYR A 116 0.51 -2.68 21.46
C TYR A 116 1.72 -2.45 20.56
N PRO A 117 2.23 -3.49 19.88
CA PRO A 117 3.34 -3.36 18.94
C PRO A 117 3.05 -2.34 17.84
N ARG A 118 4.04 -1.54 17.47
CA ARG A 118 3.94 -0.77 16.23
C ARG A 118 4.00 -1.72 15.05
N LEU A 119 3.01 -1.64 14.18
CA LEU A 119 3.00 -2.38 12.92
C LEU A 119 3.88 -1.66 11.89
N HIS A 120 4.65 -2.44 11.13
CA HIS A 120 5.35 -2.01 9.92
C HIS A 120 4.71 -2.71 8.74
N ILE A 121 4.05 -1.96 7.89
CA ILE A 121 3.25 -2.51 6.80
C ILE A 121 3.76 -1.99 5.46
N LEU A 122 4.23 -2.89 4.60
CA LEU A 122 4.61 -2.59 3.24
C LEU A 122 3.63 -3.23 2.25
N ARG A 123 3.18 -2.44 1.29
CA ARG A 123 2.42 -2.94 0.15
C ARG A 123 3.34 -3.27 -1.01
N VAL A 124 3.20 -4.47 -1.57
CA VAL A 124 3.77 -4.84 -2.86
C VAL A 124 2.64 -5.07 -3.86
N GLY A 125 2.46 -4.11 -4.75
CA GLY A 125 1.44 -4.15 -5.79
C GLY A 125 2.03 -4.20 -7.19
N THR A 126 1.23 -3.79 -8.16
CA THR A 126 1.61 -3.46 -9.53
C THR A 126 1.01 -2.11 -9.89
N SER A 127 1.62 -1.39 -10.82
CA SER A 127 1.17 -0.04 -11.19
C SER A 127 1.36 0.26 -12.66
N GLY A 128 0.71 1.31 -13.12
CA GLY A 128 0.98 1.93 -14.43
C GLY A 128 1.93 3.11 -14.25
N GLY A 129 3.07 3.10 -14.94
CA GLY A 129 3.99 4.23 -15.00
C GLY A 129 3.39 5.43 -15.72
N LEU A 130 3.63 6.62 -15.19
CA LEU A 130 3.13 7.89 -15.72
C LEU A 130 4.21 8.72 -16.42
N GLN A 131 5.49 8.42 -16.22
CA GLN A 131 6.60 9.13 -16.84
C GLN A 131 7.19 8.33 -18.00
N ALA A 132 7.43 8.96 -19.14
CA ALA A 132 8.07 8.31 -20.29
C ALA A 132 9.45 7.67 -19.94
N SER A 133 10.15 8.28 -19.00
CA SER A 133 11.43 7.77 -18.50
C SER A 133 11.33 6.54 -17.59
N THR A 134 10.12 6.07 -17.26
CA THR A 134 9.94 4.89 -16.39
C THR A 134 9.94 3.63 -17.23
N VAL A 135 11.03 2.88 -17.13
CA VAL A 135 11.18 1.59 -17.81
C VAL A 135 10.22 0.57 -17.20
N LEU A 136 9.61 -0.26 -18.05
CA LEU A 136 8.75 -1.37 -17.57
C LEU A 136 9.53 -2.29 -16.63
N GLY A 137 8.87 -2.76 -15.60
CA GLY A 137 9.46 -3.58 -14.56
C GLY A 137 10.18 -2.79 -13.44
N THR A 138 10.38 -1.47 -13.59
CA THR A 138 11.01 -0.66 -12.53
C THR A 138 10.09 -0.57 -11.31
N PRO A 139 10.49 -1.03 -10.12
CA PRO A 139 9.74 -0.81 -8.90
C PRO A 139 9.77 0.66 -8.50
N ILE A 140 8.60 1.21 -8.19
CA ILE A 140 8.44 2.58 -7.71
C ILE A 140 8.22 2.54 -6.21
N ILE A 141 9.12 3.17 -5.46
CA ILE A 141 8.99 3.40 -4.02
C ILE A 141 8.18 4.68 -3.82
N THR A 142 7.08 4.57 -3.11
CA THR A 142 6.20 5.68 -2.83
C THR A 142 6.78 6.58 -1.74
N SER A 143 6.99 7.86 -2.04
CA SER A 143 7.37 8.89 -1.06
C SER A 143 6.14 9.62 -0.51
N TYR A 144 5.26 10.05 -1.39
CA TYR A 144 3.96 10.64 -1.08
C TYR A 144 2.87 9.93 -1.89
N VAL A 145 1.67 9.90 -1.36
CA VAL A 145 0.48 9.36 -2.05
C VAL A 145 -0.52 10.45 -2.32
N ILE A 146 -1.16 10.35 -3.46
CA ILE A 146 -2.30 11.17 -3.87
C ILE A 146 -3.51 10.24 -3.91
N GLY A 147 -4.42 10.38 -2.96
CA GLY A 147 -5.67 9.61 -2.92
C GLY A 147 -6.73 10.26 -3.81
N MET A 148 -7.18 9.54 -4.81
CA MET A 148 -8.30 9.88 -5.69
C MET A 148 -9.51 8.97 -5.42
N ASP A 149 -9.56 8.40 -4.24
CA ASP A 149 -10.63 7.58 -3.71
C ASP A 149 -11.42 8.36 -2.64
N ASN A 150 -12.57 7.86 -2.24
CA ASN A 150 -13.35 8.48 -1.18
C ASN A 150 -13.10 7.83 0.19
N THR A 151 -12.43 6.69 0.26
CA THR A 151 -12.28 5.91 1.49
C THR A 151 -11.52 6.67 2.55
N GLY A 152 -10.40 7.31 2.18
CA GLY A 152 -9.59 8.11 3.09
C GLY A 152 -10.33 9.31 3.68
N LEU A 153 -11.27 9.90 2.95
CA LEU A 153 -12.03 11.08 3.39
C LEU A 153 -13.02 10.80 4.54
N TYR A 154 -13.27 9.54 4.88
CA TYR A 154 -14.05 9.17 6.07
C TYR A 154 -13.25 9.16 7.37
N TYR A 155 -11.94 9.38 7.30
CA TYR A 155 -11.05 9.34 8.45
C TYR A 155 -10.35 10.69 8.61
N GLU A 156 -10.58 11.35 9.73
CA GLU A 156 -9.94 12.63 10.06
C GLU A 156 -8.50 12.40 10.48
N VAL A 157 -7.60 12.48 9.53
CA VAL A 157 -6.15 12.32 9.76
C VAL A 157 -5.46 13.67 9.56
N PRO A 158 -4.68 14.17 10.55
CA PRO A 158 -3.95 15.41 10.38
C PRO A 158 -2.90 15.30 9.28
N TYR A 159 -2.56 16.44 8.66
CA TYR A 159 -1.49 16.46 7.66
C TYR A 159 -0.16 15.98 8.29
N PRO A 160 0.53 15.03 7.67
CA PRO A 160 1.83 14.57 8.15
C PRO A 160 2.89 15.68 8.14
N ASP A 161 2.81 16.58 7.15
CA ASP A 161 3.70 17.73 7.00
C ASP A 161 3.06 18.83 6.13
N GLU A 162 3.72 19.99 6.07
CA GLU A 162 3.27 21.13 5.24
C GLU A 162 3.37 20.84 3.72
N VAL A 163 4.18 19.86 3.32
CA VAL A 163 4.27 19.43 1.91
C VAL A 163 2.97 18.76 1.50
N CYS A 164 2.43 17.87 2.33
CA CYS A 164 1.13 17.22 2.07
C CYS A 164 0.02 18.25 1.89
N LYS A 165 -0.07 19.24 2.78
CA LYS A 165 -1.08 20.30 2.70
C LYS A 165 -0.95 21.14 1.42
N ARG A 166 0.28 21.51 1.05
CA ARG A 166 0.54 22.25 -0.18
C ARG A 166 0.18 21.44 -1.43
N LEU A 167 0.65 20.20 -1.50
CA LEU A 167 0.39 19.32 -2.64
C LEU A 167 -1.11 19.04 -2.81
N GLU A 168 -1.84 18.82 -1.72
CA GLU A 168 -3.27 18.59 -1.76
C GLU A 168 -4.01 19.76 -2.43
N GLY A 169 -3.73 20.99 -2.01
CA GLY A 169 -4.34 22.18 -2.62
C GLY A 169 -3.96 22.39 -4.09
N GLU A 170 -2.71 22.07 -4.47
CA GLU A 170 -2.26 22.17 -5.88
C GLU A 170 -2.92 21.07 -6.74
N ILE A 171 -2.99 19.85 -6.24
CA ILE A 171 -3.60 18.72 -6.96
C ILE A 171 -5.11 18.87 -7.07
N GLU A 172 -5.79 19.44 -6.06
CA GLU A 172 -7.22 19.78 -6.17
C GLU A 172 -7.46 20.68 -7.37
N GLN A 173 -6.62 21.69 -7.58
CA GLN A 173 -6.73 22.60 -8.75
C GLN A 173 -6.49 21.85 -10.06
N VAL A 174 -5.48 20.97 -10.10
CA VAL A 174 -5.15 20.13 -11.25
C VAL A 174 -6.32 19.22 -11.60
N VAL A 175 -6.87 18.50 -10.63
CA VAL A 175 -8.03 17.63 -10.82
C VAL A 175 -9.25 18.42 -11.28
N ARG A 176 -9.53 19.55 -10.66
CA ARG A 176 -10.65 20.42 -11.04
C ARG A 176 -10.52 20.93 -12.48
N SER A 177 -9.30 21.28 -12.92
CA SER A 177 -9.05 21.74 -14.30
C SER A 177 -9.27 20.62 -15.34
N SER A 178 -9.09 19.36 -14.95
CA SER A 178 -9.33 18.19 -15.81
C SER A 178 -10.79 17.74 -15.85
N MET A 179 -11.63 18.29 -14.98
CA MET A 179 -13.05 17.96 -14.95
C MET A 179 -13.83 18.70 -16.03
N ARG A 180 -14.78 18.01 -16.64
CA ARG A 180 -15.72 18.62 -17.59
C ARG A 180 -16.59 19.65 -16.86
N GLN A 181 -16.61 20.86 -17.34
CA GLN A 181 -17.40 21.98 -16.77
C GLN A 181 -18.92 21.72 -16.81
N ASP A 182 -19.40 20.95 -17.79
CA ASP A 182 -20.82 20.57 -17.95
C ASP A 182 -21.18 19.32 -17.09
N SER A 183 -20.23 18.74 -16.35
CA SER A 183 -20.50 17.58 -15.50
C SER A 183 -21.22 18.00 -14.21
N ARG A 184 -22.28 17.27 -13.85
CA ARG A 184 -22.93 17.43 -12.53
C ARG A 184 -22.01 17.10 -11.36
N PHE A 185 -20.85 16.51 -11.64
CA PHE A 185 -19.81 16.15 -10.66
C PHE A 185 -18.65 17.15 -10.63
N TYR A 186 -18.75 18.26 -11.38
CA TYR A 186 -17.71 19.28 -11.40
C TYR A 186 -17.37 19.74 -9.96
N GLY A 187 -16.07 19.68 -9.59
CA GLY A 187 -15.56 20.04 -8.29
C GLY A 187 -15.90 19.05 -7.14
N LYS A 188 -16.47 17.86 -7.43
CA LYS A 188 -16.85 16.86 -6.40
C LYS A 188 -15.83 15.76 -6.21
N ILE A 189 -14.78 15.69 -7.02
CA ILE A 189 -13.66 14.77 -6.83
C ILE A 189 -12.62 15.51 -5.99
N GLN A 190 -12.45 15.06 -4.75
CA GLN A 190 -11.56 15.68 -3.78
C GLN A 190 -10.35 14.76 -3.58
N PRO A 191 -9.14 15.19 -3.95
CA PRO A 191 -7.93 14.46 -3.59
C PRO A 191 -7.57 14.67 -2.12
N TYR A 192 -6.79 13.75 -1.56
CA TYR A 192 -6.05 13.95 -0.32
C TYR A 192 -4.60 13.52 -0.51
N VAL A 193 -3.69 14.03 0.29
CA VAL A 193 -2.26 13.74 0.18
C VAL A 193 -1.71 13.28 1.52
N SER A 194 -0.95 12.19 1.51
CA SER A 194 -0.25 11.68 2.67
C SER A 194 1.19 11.30 2.34
N ARG A 195 2.00 11.11 3.36
CA ARG A 195 3.42 10.79 3.25
C ARG A 195 3.68 9.36 3.72
N ALA A 196 4.42 8.59 2.92
CA ALA A 196 4.95 7.31 3.37
C ALA A 196 5.96 7.52 4.52
N GLU A 197 6.05 6.53 5.41
CA GLU A 197 7.00 6.60 6.53
C GLU A 197 8.45 6.70 6.01
N PRO A 198 9.17 7.77 6.32
CA PRO A 198 10.52 7.99 5.81
C PRO A 198 11.49 6.85 6.12
N THR A 199 11.39 6.27 7.30
CA THR A 199 12.22 5.13 7.72
C THR A 199 12.02 3.91 6.82
N LEU A 200 10.78 3.65 6.39
CA LEU A 200 10.47 2.58 5.42
C LEU A 200 10.97 2.92 4.02
N VAL A 201 10.85 4.18 3.59
CA VAL A 201 11.38 4.62 2.28
C VAL A 201 12.90 4.45 2.23
N GLU A 202 13.61 4.87 3.28
CA GLU A 202 15.08 4.70 3.39
C GLU A 202 15.46 3.21 3.42
N ALA A 203 14.71 2.39 4.15
CA ALA A 203 14.96 0.95 4.20
C ALA A 203 14.74 0.28 2.84
N LEU A 204 13.70 0.66 2.09
CA LEU A 204 13.44 0.18 0.74
C LEU A 204 14.57 0.57 -0.24
N LEU A 205 15.08 1.81 -0.14
CA LEU A 205 16.22 2.26 -0.93
C LEU A 205 17.48 1.46 -0.60
N GLY A 206 17.84 1.34 0.67
CA GLY A 206 19.02 0.56 1.09
C GLY A 206 18.90 -0.93 0.72
N ALA A 207 17.70 -1.49 0.80
CA ALA A 207 17.44 -2.86 0.35
C ALA A 207 17.61 -3.00 -1.17
N SER A 208 17.10 -2.06 -1.95
CA SER A 208 17.25 -2.08 -3.41
C SER A 208 18.71 -1.98 -3.85
N GLU A 209 19.49 -1.13 -3.20
CA GLU A 209 20.94 -1.01 -3.44
C GLU A 209 21.68 -2.33 -3.12
N SER A 210 21.37 -2.93 -1.96
CA SER A 210 21.98 -4.18 -1.52
C SER A 210 21.65 -5.36 -2.45
N LEU A 211 20.47 -5.34 -3.05
CA LEU A 211 19.99 -6.38 -3.98
C LEU A 211 20.36 -6.07 -5.46
N GLY A 212 20.92 -4.90 -5.74
CA GLY A 212 21.19 -4.48 -7.11
C GLY A 212 19.93 -4.30 -7.96
N VAL A 213 18.78 -4.02 -7.34
CA VAL A 213 17.51 -3.78 -8.01
C VAL A 213 17.33 -2.28 -8.27
N PRO A 214 17.37 -1.83 -9.54
CA PRO A 214 17.09 -0.43 -9.85
C PRO A 214 15.67 -0.04 -9.47
N VAL A 215 15.50 1.07 -8.76
CA VAL A 215 14.20 1.60 -8.33
C VAL A 215 14.07 3.07 -8.66
N LYS A 216 12.85 3.58 -8.66
CA LYS A 216 12.56 5.02 -8.62
C LYS A 216 11.84 5.38 -7.34
N VAL A 217 12.02 6.61 -6.87
CA VAL A 217 11.24 7.19 -5.77
C VAL A 217 10.39 8.32 -6.31
N GLY A 218 9.12 8.35 -5.96
CA GLY A 218 8.23 9.41 -6.39
C GLY A 218 6.85 9.33 -5.79
N LEU A 219 5.95 10.17 -6.32
CA LEU A 219 4.57 10.22 -5.87
C LEU A 219 3.77 9.12 -6.57
N THR A 220 2.92 8.45 -5.79
CA THR A 220 1.98 7.43 -6.29
C THR A 220 0.56 7.97 -6.22
N VAL A 221 -0.21 7.79 -7.29
CA VAL A 221 -1.65 8.09 -7.30
C VAL A 221 -2.44 6.81 -7.08
N SER A 222 -3.34 6.81 -6.11
CA SER A 222 -4.30 5.72 -5.94
C SER A 222 -5.66 6.17 -6.45
N ALA A 223 -6.16 5.48 -7.45
CA ALA A 223 -7.45 5.75 -8.06
C ALA A 223 -8.53 4.77 -7.56
N SER A 224 -9.77 5.25 -7.43
CA SER A 224 -10.91 4.43 -6.99
C SER A 224 -11.35 3.35 -8.00
N GLY A 225 -10.77 3.34 -9.19
CA GLY A 225 -11.09 2.37 -10.23
C GLY A 225 -10.01 2.31 -11.30
N PHE A 226 -10.03 1.25 -12.09
CA PHE A 226 -8.99 0.95 -13.08
C PHE A 226 -9.18 1.71 -14.42
N PHE A 227 -10.41 1.98 -14.82
CA PHE A 227 -10.71 2.57 -16.14
C PHE A 227 -10.77 4.09 -16.08
N ALA A 228 -11.95 4.69 -16.05
CA ALA A 228 -12.12 6.14 -16.10
C ALA A 228 -11.36 6.90 -15.00
N PRO A 229 -11.29 6.41 -13.73
CA PRO A 229 -10.50 7.07 -12.71
C PRO A 229 -8.98 7.08 -12.97
N GLN A 230 -8.50 6.24 -13.90
CA GLN A 230 -7.11 6.21 -14.37
C GLN A 230 -6.96 6.72 -15.80
N GLY A 231 -7.93 7.48 -16.31
CA GLY A 231 -7.85 8.08 -17.64
C GLY A 231 -8.13 7.14 -18.82
N ARG A 232 -8.63 5.90 -18.58
CA ARG A 232 -9.02 4.97 -19.67
C ARG A 232 -10.45 5.22 -20.08
N ASP A 233 -10.66 5.65 -21.31
CA ASP A 233 -11.98 5.93 -21.88
C ASP A 233 -12.39 4.84 -22.87
N ILE A 234 -12.95 3.75 -22.38
CA ILE A 234 -13.47 2.63 -23.19
C ILE A 234 -15.00 2.49 -23.09
N ALA A 235 -15.63 3.25 -22.19
CA ALA A 235 -17.05 3.15 -21.94
C ALA A 235 -17.86 4.04 -22.88
N ARG A 236 -19.10 3.65 -23.17
CA ARG A 236 -20.06 4.53 -23.87
C ARG A 236 -20.57 5.69 -23.00
N VAL A 237 -20.35 5.61 -21.68
CA VAL A 237 -20.63 6.68 -20.73
C VAL A 237 -19.43 7.61 -20.69
N LYS A 238 -19.68 8.90 -20.95
CA LYS A 238 -18.59 9.89 -20.95
C LYS A 238 -17.97 10.05 -19.56
N PRO A 239 -16.64 10.04 -19.43
CA PRO A 239 -15.98 10.31 -18.17
C PRO A 239 -16.23 11.76 -17.72
N SER A 240 -16.30 11.99 -16.41
CA SER A 240 -16.42 13.33 -15.83
C SER A 240 -15.07 14.05 -15.71
N VAL A 241 -13.98 13.30 -15.76
CA VAL A 241 -12.59 13.77 -15.72
C VAL A 241 -11.91 13.35 -17.01
N LEU A 242 -11.18 14.26 -17.64
CA LEU A 242 -10.49 14.02 -18.89
C LEU A 242 -8.98 13.97 -18.67
N GLU A 243 -8.30 13.04 -19.33
CA GLU A 243 -6.83 12.93 -19.36
C GLU A 243 -6.15 13.08 -17.98
N LEU A 244 -6.77 12.57 -16.91
CA LEU A 244 -6.27 12.73 -15.54
C LEU A 244 -4.84 12.20 -15.39
N ASP A 245 -4.55 11.04 -15.98
CA ASP A 245 -3.22 10.42 -15.98
C ASP A 245 -2.17 11.33 -16.63
N ARG A 246 -2.52 11.99 -17.74
CA ARG A 246 -1.64 12.92 -18.42
C ARG A 246 -1.38 14.18 -17.60
N ILE A 247 -2.44 14.79 -17.09
CA ILE A 247 -2.33 16.03 -16.30
C ILE A 247 -1.52 15.79 -15.01
N LEU A 248 -1.73 14.67 -14.33
CA LEU A 248 -0.94 14.29 -13.16
C LEU A 248 0.51 13.97 -13.52
N SER A 249 0.75 13.34 -14.67
CA SER A 249 2.11 13.09 -15.17
C SER A 249 2.87 14.40 -15.46
N ASP A 250 2.20 15.42 -15.95
CA ASP A 250 2.80 16.72 -16.26
C ASP A 250 2.97 17.60 -15.01
N PHE A 251 2.28 17.30 -13.93
CA PHE A 251 2.38 18.03 -12.66
C PHE A 251 3.78 17.94 -12.06
N ASP A 252 4.36 19.09 -11.68
CA ASP A 252 5.64 19.19 -10.98
C ASP A 252 5.40 19.40 -9.47
N PRO A 253 5.63 18.39 -8.62
CA PRO A 253 5.44 18.52 -7.19
C PRO A 253 6.51 19.39 -6.49
N ARG A 254 7.55 19.81 -7.20
CA ARG A 254 8.67 20.62 -6.68
C ARG A 254 9.33 19.97 -5.45
N LEU A 255 9.61 18.66 -5.55
CA LEU A 255 10.19 17.84 -4.49
C LEU A 255 11.52 17.22 -4.95
N GLY A 256 12.57 18.04 -5.09
CA GLY A 256 13.92 17.53 -5.37
C GLY A 256 14.03 16.68 -6.64
N GLY A 257 13.22 16.98 -7.67
CA GLY A 257 13.19 16.25 -8.94
C GLY A 257 12.26 15.04 -8.96
N GLN A 258 11.60 14.71 -7.84
CA GLN A 258 10.58 13.66 -7.84
C GLN A 258 9.39 14.08 -8.71
N ARG A 259 8.73 13.09 -9.30
CA ARG A 259 7.55 13.27 -10.16
C ARG A 259 6.39 12.41 -9.63
N VAL A 260 5.22 12.60 -10.20
CA VAL A 260 4.13 11.62 -10.09
C VAL A 260 4.52 10.45 -11.00
N GLU A 261 5.05 9.38 -10.41
CA GLU A 261 5.71 8.30 -11.15
C GLU A 261 4.77 7.21 -11.60
N ASN A 262 3.76 6.89 -10.79
CA ASN A 262 2.88 5.77 -11.07
C ASN A 262 1.46 5.94 -10.52
N MET A 263 0.58 5.08 -11.00
CA MET A 263 -0.83 5.02 -10.59
C MET A 263 -1.22 3.57 -10.28
N GLU A 264 -1.88 3.38 -9.13
CA GLU A 264 -2.38 2.10 -8.64
C GLU A 264 -3.72 2.33 -7.91
N MET A 265 -4.17 1.48 -6.98
CA MET A 265 -5.52 1.58 -6.43
C MET A 265 -5.64 1.51 -4.90
N GLU A 266 -4.53 1.46 -4.12
CA GLU A 266 -4.62 1.15 -2.67
C GLU A 266 -3.66 1.93 -1.76
N ALA A 267 -2.48 2.31 -2.23
CA ALA A 267 -1.42 2.87 -1.39
C ALA A 267 -1.84 4.14 -0.61
N SER A 268 -2.75 4.93 -1.18
CA SER A 268 -3.23 6.17 -0.56
C SER A 268 -3.89 5.91 0.79
N PHE A 269 -4.90 5.04 0.81
CA PHE A 269 -5.62 4.73 2.04
C PHE A 269 -4.71 4.05 3.06
N LEU A 270 -3.87 3.10 2.61
CA LEU A 270 -2.93 2.42 3.49
C LEU A 270 -2.04 3.40 4.26
N ILE A 271 -1.36 4.27 3.52
CA ILE A 271 -0.40 5.22 4.09
C ILE A 271 -1.10 6.30 4.91
N HIS A 272 -2.22 6.83 4.41
CA HIS A 272 -3.01 7.84 5.10
C HIS A 272 -3.53 7.34 6.45
N TYR A 273 -4.26 6.25 6.44
CA TYR A 273 -4.92 5.72 7.62
C TYR A 273 -3.93 5.21 8.67
N LEU A 274 -2.98 4.37 8.25
CA LEU A 274 -1.99 3.81 9.17
C LEU A 274 -1.03 4.87 9.72
N GLY A 275 -0.63 5.84 8.90
CA GLY A 275 0.15 6.99 9.36
C GLY A 275 -0.59 7.80 10.43
N GLY A 276 -1.90 8.02 10.25
CA GLY A 276 -2.76 8.67 11.24
C GLY A 276 -2.84 7.93 12.58
N LEU A 277 -2.69 6.62 12.57
CA LEU A 277 -2.63 5.77 13.77
C LEU A 277 -1.23 5.68 14.39
N GLY A 278 -0.19 6.25 13.76
CA GLY A 278 1.20 6.15 14.21
C GLY A 278 1.90 4.84 13.82
N TYR A 279 1.29 4.05 12.96
CA TYR A 279 1.94 2.88 12.33
C TYR A 279 2.83 3.31 11.16
N TRP A 280 3.77 2.47 10.82
CA TRP A 280 4.66 2.72 9.69
C TRP A 280 4.14 2.02 8.44
N ALA A 281 3.81 2.81 7.43
CA ALA A 281 3.27 2.31 6.17
C ALA A 281 4.06 2.83 4.97
N GLY A 282 4.23 1.98 3.96
CA GLY A 282 4.88 2.30 2.70
C GLY A 282 4.39 1.40 1.57
N ALA A 283 4.83 1.71 0.35
CA ALA A 283 4.49 0.91 -0.83
C ALA A 283 5.64 0.87 -1.83
N ILE A 284 5.78 -0.27 -2.50
CA ILE A 284 6.65 -0.47 -3.64
C ILE A 284 5.89 -1.24 -4.71
N CYS A 285 5.73 -0.63 -5.89
CA CYS A 285 4.93 -1.20 -6.98
C CYS A 285 5.70 -1.12 -8.30
N PRO A 286 6.09 -2.24 -8.93
CA PRO A 286 6.67 -2.20 -10.26
C PRO A 286 5.69 -1.61 -11.28
N ALA A 287 6.21 -0.81 -12.20
CA ALA A 287 5.48 -0.29 -13.34
C ALA A 287 5.37 -1.40 -14.40
N ILE A 288 4.18 -2.01 -14.52
CA ILE A 288 3.93 -3.08 -15.51
C ILE A 288 3.31 -2.57 -16.80
N ALA A 289 2.93 -1.32 -16.84
CA ALA A 289 2.49 -0.60 -18.03
C ALA A 289 3.11 0.80 -18.01
N ASN A 290 3.37 1.38 -19.18
CA ASN A 290 3.73 2.79 -19.29
C ASN A 290 2.69 3.52 -20.13
N ARG A 291 1.99 4.48 -19.50
CA ARG A 291 0.86 5.20 -20.11
C ARG A 291 1.32 6.22 -21.16
N ARG A 292 2.54 6.73 -21.04
CA ARG A 292 3.12 7.68 -21.99
C ARG A 292 3.66 7.01 -23.25
N GLU A 293 4.18 5.77 -23.09
CA GLU A 293 4.77 4.99 -24.16
C GLU A 293 3.81 3.96 -24.76
N ASP A 294 2.57 3.88 -24.24
CA ASP A 294 1.54 2.91 -24.66
C ASP A 294 2.07 1.46 -24.67
N THR A 295 2.78 1.08 -23.59
CA THR A 295 3.40 -0.24 -23.47
C THR A 295 2.87 -0.99 -22.27
N PHE A 296 2.91 -2.35 -22.36
CA PHE A 296 2.51 -3.26 -21.29
C PHE A 296 3.45 -4.46 -21.23
N ASP A 297 3.92 -4.81 -20.02
CA ASP A 297 4.75 -5.97 -19.79
C ASP A 297 3.89 -7.19 -19.43
N HIS A 298 3.83 -8.19 -20.32
CA HIS A 298 3.13 -9.44 -20.06
C HIS A 298 3.93 -10.43 -19.19
N GLN A 299 5.20 -10.14 -18.92
CA GLN A 299 6.12 -11.01 -18.15
C GLN A 299 6.60 -10.34 -16.85
N TYR A 300 5.77 -9.52 -16.25
CA TYR A 300 6.08 -8.70 -15.07
C TYR A 300 6.37 -9.48 -13.78
N GLN A 301 6.27 -10.82 -13.79
CA GLN A 301 6.46 -11.65 -12.58
C GLN A 301 7.83 -11.43 -11.92
N GLN A 302 8.88 -11.28 -12.74
CA GLN A 302 10.22 -11.03 -12.19
C GLN A 302 10.32 -9.66 -11.51
N ALA A 303 9.68 -8.64 -12.06
CA ALA A 303 9.63 -7.31 -11.45
C ALA A 303 8.89 -7.33 -10.10
N VAL A 304 7.79 -8.09 -10.02
CA VAL A 304 7.07 -8.30 -8.76
C VAL A 304 7.93 -9.06 -7.75
N LYS A 305 8.65 -10.10 -8.18
CA LYS A 305 9.56 -10.85 -7.32
C LYS A 305 10.66 -9.94 -6.75
N ASN A 306 11.29 -9.11 -7.59
CA ASN A 306 12.29 -8.14 -7.15
C ASN A 306 11.71 -7.17 -6.09
N ALA A 307 10.50 -6.67 -6.30
CA ALA A 307 9.84 -5.79 -5.33
C ALA A 307 9.52 -6.49 -4.00
N ILE A 308 9.16 -7.78 -4.04
CA ILE A 308 8.95 -8.62 -2.84
C ILE A 308 10.27 -8.75 -2.05
N GLU A 309 11.35 -9.11 -2.73
CA GLU A 309 12.67 -9.27 -2.09
C GLU A 309 13.14 -7.96 -1.44
N VAL A 310 13.00 -6.83 -2.14
CA VAL A 310 13.30 -5.50 -1.60
C VAL A 310 12.45 -5.20 -0.36
N ALA A 311 11.14 -5.47 -0.42
CA ALA A 311 10.23 -5.19 0.70
C ALA A 311 10.52 -6.07 1.93
N LEU A 312 10.80 -7.36 1.74
CA LEU A 312 11.15 -8.27 2.84
C LEU A 312 12.46 -7.87 3.50
N LEU A 313 13.47 -7.51 2.70
CA LEU A 313 14.75 -7.01 3.20
C LEU A 313 14.58 -5.70 3.97
N ALA A 314 13.75 -4.79 3.48
CA ALA A 314 13.46 -3.53 4.15
C ALA A 314 12.77 -3.75 5.50
N LEU A 315 11.73 -4.61 5.58
CA LEU A 315 11.07 -4.96 6.84
C LEU A 315 12.05 -5.56 7.85
N ALA A 316 12.89 -6.50 7.42
CA ALA A 316 13.90 -7.11 8.28
C ALA A 316 14.93 -6.09 8.80
N THR A 317 15.36 -5.16 7.94
CA THR A 317 16.26 -4.06 8.32
C THR A 317 15.62 -3.14 9.36
N VAL A 318 14.36 -2.78 9.16
CA VAL A 318 13.60 -1.94 10.10
C VAL A 318 13.43 -2.66 11.42
N ARG A 319 13.02 -3.93 11.42
CA ARG A 319 12.88 -4.74 12.64
C ARG A 319 14.18 -4.84 13.42
N SER A 320 15.30 -5.03 12.75
CA SER A 320 16.62 -5.08 13.39
C SER A 320 17.00 -3.77 14.09
N ARG A 321 16.61 -2.63 13.51
CA ARG A 321 16.89 -1.30 14.08
C ARG A 321 15.91 -0.90 15.18
N TYR A 322 14.67 -1.38 15.09
CA TYR A 322 13.55 -0.99 15.95
C TYR A 322 12.77 -2.23 16.45
N PRO A 323 13.39 -3.12 17.25
CA PRO A 323 12.85 -4.44 17.56
C PRO A 323 11.53 -4.41 18.35
N ASP A 324 11.37 -3.49 19.29
CA ASP A 324 10.29 -3.51 20.28
C ASP A 324 9.56 -2.17 20.43
N VAL A 325 9.36 -1.47 19.31
CA VAL A 325 8.64 -0.19 19.36
C VAL A 325 7.15 -0.46 19.58
N ARG A 326 6.58 0.21 20.58
CA ARG A 326 5.17 0.11 20.96
C ARG A 326 4.48 1.47 20.84
N ILE A 327 3.16 1.44 20.72
CA ILE A 327 2.26 2.59 20.77
C ILE A 327 1.43 2.46 22.04
N SER A 328 1.29 3.56 22.79
CA SER A 328 0.53 3.64 24.03
C SER A 328 -0.53 4.75 23.96
#